data_d5aca7b53d7a0b40a05f993a1075c1f7
#
_entry.id   d5aca7b53d7a0b40a05f993a1075c1f7
#
_cell.length_a   1.000
_cell.length_b   1.000
_cell.length_c   1.000
_cell.angle_alpha   90.00
_cell.angle_beta   90.00
_cell.angle_gamma   90.00
#
_symmetry.space_group_name_H-M   'P 1'
#
loop_
_entity.id
_entity.type
_entity.pdbx_description
1 polymer ?
#
loop_
_entity_poly.entity_id
_entity_poly.type
_entity_poly.pdbx_seq_one_letter_code
_entity_poly.pdbx_strand_id
1 'polypeptide(L)'
;LLLGEKGCGKHTFAKFIAQQFELEYKEIDEQVTATDLDSYLLSTIDTLYVIDLNNFAEKQQNQFLKFIEEPTKSVYVLLLANSEAGVLNTVLNRSIKHHFEAYTDEQLKQLVNTTLPAQAYEIFKTPGKLLNLTEDSFKQVLDLAEKLVHKMHTATFANALVISTKINYKDLFDKVDLNLFLDAVEFVALDDYKTNNNKQSLDIFLTTIKFKQLASLGNLIKETLMLNYLSTVWEVVHNDISRA
;
A
#
# COMPACT_ATOMS: atom_id res chain seq x y z
N LEU A 1 -9.40 -4.03 -15.10
CA LEU A 1 -8.93 -3.49 -13.82
C LEU A 1 -8.23 -4.58 -13.02
N LEU A 2 -6.95 -4.39 -12.73
CA LEU A 2 -6.15 -5.26 -11.87
C LEU A 2 -6.20 -4.72 -10.44
N LEU A 3 -6.65 -5.56 -9.51
CA LEU A 3 -6.79 -5.26 -8.10
C LEU A 3 -5.82 -6.11 -7.27
N GLY A 4 -5.16 -5.51 -6.32
CA GLY A 4 -4.26 -6.22 -5.43
C GLY A 4 -3.31 -5.30 -4.68
N GLU A 5 -2.73 -5.77 -3.59
CA GLU A 5 -1.86 -5.00 -2.73
C GLU A 5 -0.66 -4.40 -3.49
N LYS A 6 -0.14 -3.26 -3.01
CA LYS A 6 1.07 -2.65 -3.58
C LYS A 6 2.22 -3.65 -3.55
N GLY A 7 2.88 -3.81 -4.70
CA GLY A 7 3.99 -4.75 -4.85
C GLY A 7 3.60 -6.19 -5.23
N CYS A 8 2.31 -6.50 -5.44
CA CYS A 8 1.87 -7.84 -5.87
C CYS A 8 2.18 -8.17 -7.35
N GLY A 9 2.74 -7.24 -8.13
CA GLY A 9 3.17 -7.50 -9.50
C GLY A 9 2.26 -6.97 -10.60
N LYS A 10 1.27 -6.10 -10.31
CA LYS A 10 0.34 -5.53 -11.32
C LYS A 10 1.06 -4.89 -12.52
N HIS A 11 2.04 -4.02 -12.29
CA HIS A 11 2.83 -3.39 -13.36
C HIS A 11 3.69 -4.41 -14.14
N THR A 12 4.26 -5.39 -13.44
CA THR A 12 5.02 -6.47 -14.08
C THR A 12 4.12 -7.28 -15.00
N PHE A 13 2.91 -7.59 -14.56
CA PHE A 13 1.92 -8.29 -15.37
C PHE A 13 1.45 -7.45 -16.56
N ALA A 14 1.25 -6.14 -16.39
CA ALA A 14 0.92 -5.23 -17.48
C ALA A 14 2.01 -5.21 -18.58
N LYS A 15 3.28 -5.14 -18.18
CA LYS A 15 4.43 -5.22 -19.09
C LYS A 15 4.51 -6.57 -19.80
N PHE A 16 4.24 -7.66 -19.09
CA PHE A 16 4.18 -8.99 -19.67
C PHE A 16 3.08 -9.11 -20.73
N ILE A 17 1.87 -8.56 -20.45
CA ILE A 17 0.78 -8.52 -21.45
C ILE A 17 1.22 -7.74 -22.68
N ALA A 18 1.78 -6.55 -22.51
CA ALA A 18 2.23 -5.74 -23.66
C ALA A 18 3.24 -6.50 -24.52
N GLN A 19 4.22 -7.15 -23.90
CA GLN A 19 5.23 -7.95 -24.57
C GLN A 19 4.60 -9.18 -25.28
N GLN A 20 3.70 -9.88 -24.62
CA GLN A 20 3.09 -11.11 -25.14
C GLN A 20 2.20 -10.85 -26.37
N PHE A 21 1.55 -9.69 -26.43
CA PHE A 21 0.65 -9.29 -27.52
C PHE A 21 1.29 -8.28 -28.48
N GLU A 22 2.59 -8.05 -28.37
CA GLU A 22 3.35 -7.11 -29.21
C GLU A 22 2.76 -5.68 -29.22
N LEU A 23 2.24 -5.22 -28.05
CA LEU A 23 1.67 -3.90 -27.89
C LEU A 23 2.75 -2.90 -27.43
N GLU A 24 2.67 -1.66 -27.91
CA GLU A 24 3.40 -0.56 -27.29
C GLU A 24 2.92 -0.38 -25.84
N TYR A 25 3.85 -0.27 -24.88
CA TYR A 25 3.52 -0.06 -23.47
C TYR A 25 3.64 1.41 -23.10
N LYS A 26 2.56 1.99 -22.58
CA LYS A 26 2.54 3.39 -22.18
C LYS A 26 1.85 3.57 -20.82
N GLU A 27 2.59 4.07 -19.83
CA GLU A 27 2.02 4.50 -18.55
C GLU A 27 1.46 5.92 -18.66
N ILE A 28 0.27 6.13 -18.12
CA ILE A 28 -0.36 7.44 -18.04
C ILE A 28 -0.03 8.05 -16.68
N ASP A 29 0.66 9.19 -16.70
CA ASP A 29 1.05 9.93 -15.51
C ASP A 29 -0.04 10.89 -15.00
N GLU A 30 0.19 11.47 -13.83
CA GLU A 30 -0.75 12.38 -13.15
C GLU A 30 -0.97 13.72 -13.89
N GLN A 31 -0.10 14.06 -14.83
CA GLN A 31 -0.15 15.32 -15.59
C GLN A 31 -1.00 15.19 -16.86
N VAL A 32 -1.51 13.99 -17.15
CA VAL A 32 -2.32 13.74 -18.33
C VAL A 32 -3.56 14.65 -18.36
N THR A 33 -3.82 15.22 -19.51
CA THR A 33 -5.00 16.06 -19.76
C THR A 33 -6.06 15.31 -20.57
N ALA A 34 -7.30 15.81 -20.56
CA ALA A 34 -8.36 15.26 -21.41
C ALA A 34 -7.98 15.33 -22.90
N THR A 35 -7.25 16.38 -23.33
CA THR A 35 -6.78 16.51 -24.72
C THR A 35 -5.76 15.42 -25.07
N ASP A 36 -4.88 15.04 -24.13
CA ASP A 36 -3.93 13.95 -24.34
C ASP A 36 -4.67 12.63 -24.50
N LEU A 37 -5.66 12.36 -23.66
CA LEU A 37 -6.49 11.15 -23.76
C LEU A 37 -7.25 11.08 -25.10
N ASP A 38 -7.82 12.20 -25.55
CA ASP A 38 -8.45 12.27 -26.87
C ASP A 38 -7.44 11.99 -28.00
N SER A 39 -6.20 12.47 -27.88
CA SER A 39 -5.13 12.20 -28.85
C SER A 39 -4.72 10.71 -28.85
N TYR A 40 -4.70 10.06 -27.70
CA TYR A 40 -4.39 8.63 -27.58
C TYR A 40 -5.45 7.75 -28.25
N LEU A 41 -6.72 8.16 -28.22
CA LEU A 41 -7.80 7.47 -28.94
C LEU A 41 -7.61 7.49 -30.45
N LEU A 42 -6.81 8.41 -30.98
CA LEU A 42 -6.48 8.49 -32.42
C LEU A 42 -5.25 7.64 -32.80
N SER A 43 -4.65 6.92 -31.86
CA SER A 43 -3.49 6.06 -32.15
C SER A 43 -3.83 5.01 -33.21
N THR A 44 -2.91 4.83 -34.15
CA THR A 44 -2.96 3.76 -35.15
C THR A 44 -2.01 2.61 -34.78
N ILE A 45 -1.24 2.76 -33.73
CA ILE A 45 -0.31 1.76 -33.20
C ILE A 45 -1.02 1.05 -32.04
N ASP A 46 -0.98 -0.27 -32.04
CA ASP A 46 -1.57 -1.08 -30.99
C ASP A 46 -0.83 -0.84 -29.67
N THR A 47 -1.49 -0.11 -28.76
CA THR A 47 -0.88 0.42 -27.55
C THR A 47 -1.67 -0.02 -26.32
N LEU A 48 -0.97 -0.56 -25.31
CA LEU A 48 -1.50 -0.79 -23.97
C LEU A 48 -1.25 0.43 -23.10
N TYR A 49 -2.30 1.16 -22.82
CA TYR A 49 -2.27 2.28 -21.87
C TYR A 49 -2.53 1.76 -20.43
N VAL A 50 -1.59 2.00 -19.55
CA VAL A 50 -1.66 1.56 -18.15
C VAL A 50 -1.89 2.78 -17.26
N ILE A 51 -2.95 2.73 -16.46
CA ILE A 51 -3.37 3.81 -15.55
C ILE A 51 -3.35 3.27 -14.13
N ASP A 52 -2.42 3.73 -13.30
CA ASP A 52 -2.45 3.43 -11.86
C ASP A 52 -3.37 4.41 -11.14
N LEU A 53 -4.61 3.97 -10.88
CA LEU A 53 -5.65 4.80 -10.25
C LEU A 53 -5.30 5.26 -8.84
N ASN A 54 -4.33 4.61 -8.17
CA ASN A 54 -3.86 5.07 -6.86
C ASN A 54 -3.20 6.45 -6.89
N ASN A 55 -2.71 6.87 -8.06
CA ASN A 55 -2.08 8.17 -8.27
C ASN A 55 -3.09 9.29 -8.57
N PHE A 56 -4.36 8.96 -8.77
CA PHE A 56 -5.40 9.91 -9.18
C PHE A 56 -6.46 10.08 -8.11
N ALA A 57 -6.73 11.33 -7.70
CA ALA A 57 -7.86 11.63 -6.84
C ALA A 57 -9.19 11.26 -7.55
N GLU A 58 -10.24 10.99 -6.77
CA GLU A 58 -11.55 10.56 -7.30
C GLU A 58 -12.07 11.45 -8.45
N LYS A 59 -11.94 12.79 -8.31
CA LYS A 59 -12.37 13.72 -9.37
C LYS A 59 -11.59 13.53 -10.67
N GLN A 60 -10.30 13.20 -10.57
CA GLN A 60 -9.45 12.99 -11.73
C GLN A 60 -9.76 11.65 -12.43
N GLN A 61 -10.21 10.64 -11.69
CA GLN A 61 -10.60 9.36 -12.28
C GLN A 61 -11.76 9.50 -13.30
N ASN A 62 -12.63 10.50 -13.13
CA ASN A 62 -13.72 10.75 -14.07
C ASN A 62 -13.24 11.10 -15.50
N GLN A 63 -12.06 11.68 -15.65
CA GLN A 63 -11.51 12.02 -16.98
C GLN A 63 -11.24 10.78 -17.85
N PHE A 64 -11.03 9.61 -17.20
CA PHE A 64 -10.78 8.37 -17.91
C PHE A 64 -12.03 7.66 -18.43
N LEU A 65 -13.24 8.09 -18.01
CA LEU A 65 -14.49 7.37 -18.35
C LEU A 65 -14.68 7.22 -19.86
N LYS A 66 -14.52 8.32 -20.62
CA LYS A 66 -14.62 8.27 -22.10
C LYS A 66 -13.54 7.34 -22.69
N PHE A 67 -12.32 7.42 -22.18
CA PHE A 67 -11.20 6.60 -22.64
C PHE A 67 -11.39 5.11 -22.37
N ILE A 68 -12.12 4.76 -21.31
CA ILE A 68 -12.43 3.37 -20.93
C ILE A 68 -13.66 2.85 -21.70
N GLU A 69 -14.65 3.71 -21.95
CA GLU A 69 -15.91 3.30 -22.57
C GLU A 69 -15.80 3.07 -24.09
N GLU A 70 -15.02 3.91 -24.76
CA GLU A 70 -14.96 3.96 -26.22
C GLU A 70 -13.51 3.84 -26.75
N PRO A 71 -12.73 2.81 -26.33
CA PRO A 71 -11.39 2.63 -26.87
C PRO A 71 -11.48 2.29 -28.38
N THR A 72 -10.60 2.89 -29.16
CA THR A 72 -10.48 2.54 -30.57
C THR A 72 -9.81 1.17 -30.75
N LYS A 73 -9.78 0.64 -31.99
CA LYS A 73 -9.28 -0.73 -32.27
C LYS A 73 -7.83 -0.96 -31.81
N SER A 74 -7.00 0.09 -31.84
CA SER A 74 -5.57 0.00 -31.46
C SER A 74 -5.30 0.47 -30.03
N VAL A 75 -6.35 0.74 -29.23
CA VAL A 75 -6.21 1.23 -27.85
C VAL A 75 -6.69 0.17 -26.88
N TYR A 76 -5.77 -0.31 -26.05
CA TYR A 76 -6.03 -1.23 -24.96
C TYR A 76 -5.82 -0.50 -23.65
N VAL A 77 -6.77 -0.60 -22.71
CA VAL A 77 -6.70 0.12 -21.43
C VAL A 77 -6.63 -0.86 -20.28
N LEU A 78 -5.61 -0.73 -19.44
CA LEU A 78 -5.42 -1.52 -18.25
C LEU A 78 -5.35 -0.60 -17.02
N LEU A 79 -6.31 -0.74 -16.14
CA LEU A 79 -6.38 0.01 -14.89
C LEU A 79 -5.77 -0.80 -13.76
N LEU A 80 -4.99 -0.14 -12.91
CA LEU A 80 -4.39 -0.74 -11.71
C LEU A 80 -4.94 -0.04 -10.47
N ALA A 81 -5.27 -0.81 -9.42
CA ALA A 81 -5.63 -0.24 -8.13
C ALA A 81 -5.23 -1.19 -6.98
N ASN A 82 -5.05 -0.65 -5.78
CA ASN A 82 -4.74 -1.47 -4.61
C ASN A 82 -5.98 -2.17 -4.07
N SER A 83 -7.14 -1.50 -4.13
CA SER A 83 -8.44 -2.03 -3.70
C SER A 83 -9.57 -1.33 -4.45
N GLU A 84 -10.77 -1.89 -4.41
CA GLU A 84 -11.96 -1.25 -4.98
C GLU A 84 -12.34 0.06 -4.25
N ALA A 85 -12.01 0.19 -2.97
CA ALA A 85 -12.34 1.37 -2.15
C ALA A 85 -11.70 2.67 -2.65
N GLY A 86 -10.58 2.58 -3.38
CA GLY A 86 -9.91 3.75 -3.98
C GLY A 86 -10.34 4.05 -5.42
N VAL A 87 -11.36 3.35 -5.94
CA VAL A 87 -11.80 3.46 -7.33
C VAL A 87 -13.25 3.93 -7.38
N LEU A 88 -13.54 4.91 -8.21
CA LEU A 88 -14.91 5.38 -8.43
C LEU A 88 -15.84 4.26 -8.91
N ASN A 89 -17.05 4.22 -8.38
CA ASN A 89 -18.08 3.26 -8.80
C ASN A 89 -18.37 3.32 -10.30
N THR A 90 -18.28 4.50 -10.90
CA THR A 90 -18.44 4.70 -12.35
C THR A 90 -17.36 3.98 -13.15
N VAL A 91 -16.13 3.92 -12.66
CA VAL A 91 -15.00 3.19 -13.26
C VAL A 91 -15.14 1.68 -12.99
N LEU A 92 -15.48 1.30 -11.76
CA LEU A 92 -15.69 -0.10 -11.37
C LEU A 92 -16.74 -0.78 -12.24
N ASN A 93 -17.87 -0.09 -12.50
CA ASN A 93 -18.98 -0.65 -13.28
C ASN A 93 -18.66 -0.82 -14.79
N ARG A 94 -17.58 -0.19 -15.28
CA ARG A 94 -17.12 -0.25 -16.67
C ARG A 94 -15.88 -1.13 -16.86
N SER A 95 -15.43 -1.75 -15.77
CA SER A 95 -14.19 -2.52 -15.77
C SER A 95 -14.45 -4.00 -15.52
N ILE A 96 -13.80 -4.85 -16.29
CA ILE A 96 -13.65 -6.26 -15.93
C ILE A 96 -12.59 -6.34 -14.84
N LYS A 97 -12.96 -6.89 -13.69
CA LYS A 97 -12.10 -6.96 -12.52
C LYS A 97 -11.32 -8.27 -12.48
N HIS A 98 -10.04 -8.17 -12.18
CA HIS A 98 -9.17 -9.30 -11.89
C HIS A 98 -8.41 -9.03 -10.61
N HIS A 99 -8.51 -9.95 -9.64
CA HIS A 99 -7.85 -9.84 -8.33
C HIS A 99 -6.56 -10.65 -8.33
N PHE A 100 -5.49 -10.03 -7.87
CA PHE A 100 -4.26 -10.74 -7.54
C PHE A 100 -4.45 -11.40 -6.17
N GLU A 101 -4.34 -12.69 -6.15
CA GLU A 101 -4.40 -13.47 -4.91
C GLU A 101 -3.13 -13.23 -4.06
N ALA A 102 -3.25 -13.47 -2.76
CA ALA A 102 -2.10 -13.43 -1.85
C ALA A 102 -1.13 -14.56 -2.19
N TYR A 103 0.15 -14.24 -2.17
CA TYR A 103 1.20 -15.23 -2.36
C TYR A 103 1.37 -16.13 -1.13
N THR A 104 1.64 -17.41 -1.34
CA THR A 104 2.15 -18.27 -0.27
C THR A 104 3.62 -17.97 0.02
N ASP A 105 4.09 -18.34 1.21
CA ASP A 105 5.49 -18.13 1.59
C ASP A 105 6.45 -18.88 0.67
N GLU A 106 6.06 -20.06 0.16
CA GLU A 106 6.83 -20.83 -0.82
C GLU A 106 6.95 -20.08 -2.16
N GLN A 107 5.86 -19.52 -2.65
CA GLN A 107 5.86 -18.71 -3.88
C GLN A 107 6.73 -17.47 -3.71
N LEU A 108 6.64 -16.79 -2.57
CA LEU A 108 7.48 -15.61 -2.28
C LEU A 108 8.97 -15.98 -2.26
N LYS A 109 9.35 -17.08 -1.60
CA LYS A 109 10.73 -17.55 -1.57
C LYS A 109 11.30 -17.91 -2.95
N GLN A 110 10.44 -18.40 -3.85
CA GLN A 110 10.85 -18.70 -5.24
C GLN A 110 10.99 -17.44 -6.08
N LEU A 111 10.11 -16.45 -5.90
CA LEU A 111 10.09 -15.22 -6.68
C LEU A 111 11.17 -14.22 -6.25
N VAL A 112 11.45 -14.19 -4.95
CA VAL A 112 12.38 -13.24 -4.33
C VAL A 112 13.65 -14.03 -3.96
N ASN A 113 14.63 -14.01 -4.85
CA ASN A 113 15.90 -14.72 -4.66
C ASN A 113 16.80 -13.97 -3.64
N THR A 114 16.32 -13.83 -2.39
CA THR A 114 17.04 -13.17 -1.29
C THR A 114 17.11 -14.08 -0.06
N THR A 115 18.19 -13.95 0.70
CA THR A 115 18.40 -14.65 1.98
C THR A 115 17.80 -13.86 3.13
N LEU A 116 16.48 -13.70 3.13
CA LEU A 116 15.77 -13.05 4.25
C LEU A 116 15.36 -14.08 5.31
N PRO A 117 15.25 -13.66 6.59
CA PRO A 117 14.70 -14.50 7.64
C PRO A 117 13.26 -14.97 7.30
N ALA A 118 12.86 -16.15 7.76
CA ALA A 118 11.52 -16.70 7.50
C ALA A 118 10.40 -15.73 7.90
N GLN A 119 10.57 -15.04 9.03
CA GLN A 119 9.64 -14.04 9.54
C GLN A 119 9.37 -12.88 8.56
N ALA A 120 10.34 -12.51 7.70
CA ALA A 120 10.14 -11.48 6.69
C ALA A 120 9.04 -11.87 5.68
N TYR A 121 8.96 -13.14 5.32
CA TYR A 121 7.93 -13.67 4.41
C TYR A 121 6.56 -13.77 5.09
N GLU A 122 6.53 -13.95 6.42
CA GLU A 122 5.29 -13.93 7.20
C GLU A 122 4.70 -12.52 7.33
N ILE A 123 5.57 -11.51 7.41
CA ILE A 123 5.17 -10.09 7.56
C ILE A 123 4.85 -9.48 6.20
N PHE A 124 5.73 -9.65 5.21
CA PHE A 124 5.63 -8.96 3.93
C PHE A 124 5.13 -9.91 2.84
N LYS A 125 3.83 -9.88 2.58
CA LYS A 125 3.12 -10.84 1.73
C LYS A 125 3.17 -10.53 0.23
N THR A 126 3.99 -9.59 -0.22
CA THR A 126 4.12 -9.25 -1.64
C THR A 126 5.58 -9.24 -2.10
N PRO A 127 5.87 -9.71 -3.34
CA PRO A 127 7.23 -9.73 -3.87
C PRO A 127 7.90 -8.35 -3.87
N GLY A 128 7.14 -7.30 -4.22
CA GLY A 128 7.68 -5.94 -4.30
C GLY A 128 8.15 -5.36 -2.97
N LYS A 129 7.60 -5.80 -1.85
CA LYS A 129 8.07 -5.42 -0.50
C LYS A 129 9.37 -6.12 -0.14
N LEU A 130 9.52 -7.37 -0.57
CA LEU A 130 10.68 -8.20 -0.23
C LEU A 130 11.90 -7.93 -1.12
N LEU A 131 11.70 -7.57 -2.40
CA LEU A 131 12.78 -7.41 -3.39
C LEU A 131 13.81 -6.35 -3.01
N ASN A 132 13.40 -5.29 -2.32
CA ASN A 132 14.27 -4.19 -1.89
C ASN A 132 14.66 -4.27 -0.41
N LEU A 133 14.30 -5.37 0.26
CA LEU A 133 14.56 -5.58 1.68
C LEU A 133 15.90 -6.30 1.86
N THR A 134 16.76 -5.74 2.70
CA THR A 134 17.97 -6.40 3.18
C THR A 134 17.73 -6.94 4.58
N GLU A 135 18.57 -7.89 5.05
CA GLU A 135 18.48 -8.41 6.41
C GLU A 135 18.60 -7.30 7.47
N ASP A 136 19.49 -6.34 7.22
CA ASP A 136 19.69 -5.20 8.14
C ASP A 136 18.49 -4.26 8.16
N SER A 137 17.91 -3.93 7.01
CA SER A 137 16.70 -3.09 6.95
C SER A 137 15.50 -3.81 7.57
N PHE A 138 15.38 -5.13 7.38
CA PHE A 138 14.37 -5.94 8.04
C PHE A 138 14.48 -5.86 9.56
N LYS A 139 15.69 -6.08 10.11
CA LYS A 139 15.94 -5.99 11.56
C LYS A 139 15.61 -4.60 12.11
N GLN A 140 15.96 -3.54 11.38
CA GLN A 140 15.64 -2.16 11.79
C GLN A 140 14.12 -1.91 11.83
N VAL A 141 13.39 -2.35 10.80
CA VAL A 141 11.93 -2.19 10.75
C VAL A 141 11.26 -2.93 11.90
N LEU A 142 11.67 -4.16 12.14
CA LEU A 142 11.11 -5.02 13.20
C LEU A 142 11.40 -4.44 14.60
N ASP A 143 12.64 -4.05 14.89
CA ASP A 143 13.05 -3.44 16.15
C ASP A 143 12.26 -2.14 16.43
N LEU A 144 12.03 -1.33 15.41
CA LEU A 144 11.21 -0.13 15.54
C LEU A 144 9.74 -0.44 15.85
N ALA A 145 9.18 -1.47 15.21
CA ALA A 145 7.81 -1.90 15.45
C ALA A 145 7.64 -2.46 16.88
N GLU A 146 8.56 -3.30 17.34
CA GLU A 146 8.59 -3.83 18.72
C GLU A 146 8.69 -2.71 19.76
N LYS A 147 9.60 -1.78 19.54
CA LYS A 147 9.76 -0.60 20.41
C LYS A 147 8.50 0.26 20.45
N LEU A 148 7.82 0.44 19.32
CA LEU A 148 6.57 1.19 19.27
C LEU A 148 5.49 0.49 20.08
N VAL A 149 5.21 -0.78 19.79
CA VAL A 149 4.17 -1.56 20.50
C VAL A 149 4.43 -1.55 22.00
N HIS A 150 5.66 -1.86 22.43
CA HIS A 150 6.02 -1.85 23.84
C HIS A 150 5.85 -0.47 24.52
N LYS A 151 6.28 0.60 23.84
CA LYS A 151 6.15 1.97 24.38
C LYS A 151 4.70 2.43 24.45
N MET A 152 3.84 2.03 23.52
CA MET A 152 2.44 2.43 23.54
C MET A 152 1.68 1.85 24.73
N HIS A 153 2.10 0.73 25.29
CA HIS A 153 1.51 0.19 26.52
C HIS A 153 1.83 1.02 27.78
N THR A 154 2.96 1.72 27.80
CA THR A 154 3.49 2.38 29.02
C THR A 154 3.58 3.90 28.91
N ALA A 155 3.38 4.48 27.73
CA ALA A 155 3.61 5.90 27.49
C ALA A 155 2.49 6.77 28.06
N THR A 156 2.85 7.86 28.73
CA THR A 156 1.92 8.98 28.95
C THR A 156 1.65 9.71 27.64
N PHE A 157 0.54 10.44 27.53
CA PHE A 157 0.18 11.23 26.32
C PHE A 157 1.31 12.18 25.90
N ALA A 158 1.92 12.87 26.85
CA ALA A 158 3.06 13.74 26.60
C ALA A 158 4.24 12.97 26.00
N ASN A 159 4.51 11.75 26.47
CA ASN A 159 5.57 10.90 25.93
C ASN A 159 5.24 10.34 24.55
N ALA A 160 3.98 10.00 24.25
CA ALA A 160 3.55 9.60 22.93
C ALA A 160 3.72 10.74 21.91
N LEU A 161 3.35 11.98 22.27
CA LEU A 161 3.63 13.17 21.47
C LEU A 161 5.14 13.45 21.32
N VAL A 162 5.93 13.26 22.36
CA VAL A 162 7.40 13.41 22.30
C VAL A 162 8.03 12.30 21.46
N ILE A 163 7.50 11.07 21.48
CA ILE A 163 7.90 10.01 20.56
C ILE A 163 7.57 10.45 19.12
N SER A 164 6.39 11.04 18.91
CA SER A 164 5.99 11.55 17.61
C SER A 164 6.86 12.70 17.11
N THR A 165 7.40 13.56 17.97
CA THR A 165 8.23 14.71 17.60
C THR A 165 9.73 14.43 17.62
N LYS A 166 10.19 13.48 18.43
CA LYS A 166 11.63 13.10 18.55
C LYS A 166 12.06 12.03 17.56
N ILE A 167 11.13 11.24 17.03
CA ILE A 167 11.43 10.46 15.85
C ILE A 167 11.56 11.50 14.73
N ASN A 168 12.78 11.72 14.25
CA ASN A 168 12.97 12.51 13.05
C ASN A 168 12.37 11.68 11.90
N TYR A 169 11.07 11.87 11.67
CA TYR A 169 10.29 11.10 10.68
C TYR A 169 10.91 11.19 9.30
N LYS A 170 11.55 12.33 8.98
CA LYS A 170 12.25 12.50 7.73
C LYS A 170 13.38 11.49 7.61
N ASP A 171 14.24 11.39 8.62
CA ASP A 171 15.34 10.42 8.62
C ASP A 171 14.85 8.96 8.74
N LEU A 172 13.71 8.73 9.39
CA LEU A 172 13.12 7.40 9.50
C LEU A 172 12.51 6.96 8.17
N PHE A 173 11.71 7.81 7.51
CA PHE A 173 11.04 7.47 6.27
C PHE A 173 11.92 7.62 5.02
N ASP A 174 13.05 8.31 5.11
CA ASP A 174 14.11 8.22 4.10
C ASP A 174 14.80 6.85 4.12
N LYS A 175 14.77 6.14 5.26
CA LYS A 175 15.41 4.83 5.45
C LYS A 175 14.43 3.65 5.46
N VAL A 176 13.18 3.89 5.88
CA VAL A 176 12.16 2.84 6.08
C VAL A 176 10.87 3.24 5.38
N ASP A 177 10.37 2.39 4.48
CA ASP A 177 9.06 2.60 3.86
C ASP A 177 7.96 2.50 4.93
N LEU A 178 7.05 3.49 4.96
CA LEU A 178 5.94 3.56 5.92
C LEU A 178 5.07 2.29 5.90
N ASN A 179 4.82 1.73 4.72
CA ASN A 179 3.98 0.53 4.61
C ASN A 179 4.68 -0.69 5.21
N LEU A 180 6.01 -0.83 5.01
CA LEU A 180 6.78 -1.89 5.65
C LEU A 180 6.75 -1.76 7.17
N PHE A 181 6.86 -0.53 7.68
CA PHE A 181 6.77 -0.27 9.12
C PHE A 181 5.39 -0.62 9.68
N LEU A 182 4.30 -0.20 9.02
CA LEU A 182 2.94 -0.53 9.46
C LEU A 182 2.65 -2.04 9.39
N ASP A 183 3.18 -2.75 8.39
CA ASP A 183 3.07 -4.21 8.30
C ASP A 183 3.78 -4.89 9.49
N ALA A 184 4.96 -4.41 9.86
CA ALA A 184 5.70 -4.94 11.00
C ALA A 184 4.98 -4.66 12.33
N VAL A 185 4.42 -3.44 12.50
CA VAL A 185 3.63 -3.11 13.71
C VAL A 185 2.37 -3.99 13.80
N GLU A 186 1.68 -4.20 12.69
CA GLU A 186 0.52 -5.09 12.63
C GLU A 186 0.89 -6.51 13.09
N PHE A 187 1.99 -7.03 12.56
CA PHE A 187 2.48 -8.37 12.92
C PHE A 187 2.85 -8.47 14.40
N VAL A 188 3.67 -7.55 14.92
CA VAL A 188 4.12 -7.55 16.32
C VAL A 188 2.96 -7.40 17.28
N ALA A 189 2.01 -6.50 16.99
CA ALA A 189 0.85 -6.30 17.83
C ALA A 189 -0.07 -7.54 17.87
N LEU A 190 -0.27 -8.20 16.72
CA LEU A 190 -1.06 -9.43 16.65
C LEU A 190 -0.37 -10.61 17.37
N ASP A 191 0.94 -10.73 17.25
CA ASP A 191 1.73 -11.75 17.92
C ASP A 191 1.71 -11.57 19.45
N ASP A 192 1.89 -10.34 19.94
CA ASP A 192 1.78 -10.02 21.36
C ASP A 192 0.36 -10.30 21.90
N TYR A 193 -0.68 -9.97 21.13
CA TYR A 193 -2.05 -10.33 21.50
C TYR A 193 -2.26 -11.85 21.63
N LYS A 194 -1.78 -12.62 20.64
CA LYS A 194 -1.92 -14.08 20.64
C LYS A 194 -1.15 -14.75 21.75
N THR A 195 0.05 -14.24 22.06
CA THR A 195 0.97 -14.85 23.02
C THR A 195 0.61 -14.46 24.46
N ASN A 196 0.31 -13.19 24.70
CA ASN A 196 0.14 -12.62 26.03
C ASN A 196 -1.33 -12.26 26.35
N ASN A 197 -2.28 -12.47 25.42
CA ASN A 197 -3.67 -12.06 25.52
C ASN A 197 -3.85 -10.58 25.87
N ASN A 198 -2.94 -9.74 25.36
CA ASN A 198 -2.89 -8.32 25.66
C ASN A 198 -3.90 -7.54 24.81
N LYS A 199 -4.99 -7.06 25.42
CA LYS A 199 -6.04 -6.31 24.72
C LYS A 199 -5.53 -5.02 24.09
N GLN A 200 -4.58 -4.34 24.74
CA GLN A 200 -3.98 -3.13 24.17
C GLN A 200 -3.27 -3.40 22.85
N SER A 201 -2.62 -4.56 22.72
CA SER A 201 -2.02 -4.98 21.45
C SER A 201 -3.06 -5.27 20.38
N LEU A 202 -4.22 -5.81 20.74
CA LEU A 202 -5.35 -5.94 19.81
C LEU A 202 -5.83 -4.58 19.30
N ASP A 203 -5.91 -3.58 20.18
CA ASP A 203 -6.31 -2.22 19.81
C ASP A 203 -5.29 -1.56 18.88
N ILE A 204 -3.99 -1.76 19.12
CA ILE A 204 -2.91 -1.33 18.23
C ILE A 204 -3.08 -2.00 16.85
N PHE A 205 -3.27 -3.32 16.82
CA PHE A 205 -3.48 -4.10 15.60
C PHE A 205 -4.65 -3.56 14.77
N LEU A 206 -5.82 -3.41 15.38
CA LEU A 206 -7.03 -2.93 14.68
C LEU A 206 -6.88 -1.50 14.17
N THR A 207 -6.20 -0.64 14.95
CA THR A 207 -5.90 0.73 14.54
C THR A 207 -4.92 0.75 13.36
N THR A 208 -3.90 -0.09 13.39
CA THR A 208 -2.90 -0.20 12.31
C THR A 208 -3.54 -0.60 10.99
N ILE A 209 -4.47 -1.57 10.99
CA ILE A 209 -5.22 -1.97 9.78
C ILE A 209 -5.96 -0.77 9.16
N LYS A 210 -6.66 0.03 9.98
CA LYS A 210 -7.38 1.22 9.49
C LYS A 210 -6.42 2.23 8.86
N PHE A 211 -5.27 2.47 9.49
CA PHE A 211 -4.27 3.41 8.97
C PHE A 211 -3.56 2.89 7.72
N LYS A 212 -3.36 1.59 7.57
CA LYS A 212 -2.87 0.98 6.31
C LYS A 212 -3.82 1.24 5.15
N GLN A 213 -5.13 1.14 5.38
CA GLN A 213 -6.13 1.48 4.36
C GLN A 213 -6.04 2.95 3.95
N LEU A 214 -5.89 3.87 4.92
CA LEU A 214 -5.70 5.30 4.63
C LEU A 214 -4.38 5.55 3.89
N ALA A 215 -3.29 4.92 4.30
CA ALA A 215 -1.98 5.05 3.64
C ALA A 215 -2.01 4.57 2.18
N SER A 216 -2.87 3.61 1.85
CA SER A 216 -3.03 3.09 0.48
C SER A 216 -3.74 4.06 -0.47
N LEU A 217 -4.43 5.10 0.03
CA LEU A 217 -5.14 6.11 -0.77
C LEU A 217 -4.22 7.17 -1.41
N GLY A 218 -2.93 7.09 -1.23
CA GLY A 218 -1.89 7.71 -2.07
C GLY A 218 -1.57 9.19 -1.84
N ASN A 219 -2.47 10.04 -1.39
CA ASN A 219 -2.31 11.51 -1.38
C ASN A 219 -2.07 12.12 0.01
N LEU A 220 -1.68 11.32 1.00
CA LEU A 220 -1.49 11.82 2.36
C LEU A 220 -0.01 12.12 2.65
N ILE A 221 0.25 13.23 3.33
CA ILE A 221 1.58 13.57 3.84
C ILE A 221 1.93 12.53 4.91
N LYS A 222 2.97 11.74 4.68
CA LYS A 222 3.39 10.61 5.53
C LYS A 222 3.58 11.02 7.00
N GLU A 223 4.14 12.20 7.23
CA GLU A 223 4.36 12.75 8.57
C GLU A 223 3.03 13.01 9.29
N THR A 224 2.08 13.64 8.62
CA THR A 224 0.75 13.89 9.19
C THR A 224 0.00 12.60 9.46
N LEU A 225 0.07 11.63 8.56
CA LEU A 225 -0.54 10.32 8.74
C LEU A 225 0.04 9.62 9.97
N MET A 226 1.36 9.66 10.13
CA MET A 226 2.03 9.03 11.27
C MET A 226 1.72 9.71 12.60
N LEU A 227 1.66 11.04 12.64
CA LEU A 227 1.25 11.79 13.84
C LEU A 227 -0.18 11.41 14.26
N ASN A 228 -1.10 11.37 13.31
CA ASN A 228 -2.48 10.94 13.57
C ASN A 228 -2.54 9.46 14.00
N TYR A 229 -1.75 8.60 13.39
CA TYR A 229 -1.66 7.20 13.78
C TYR A 229 -1.24 7.06 15.25
N LEU A 230 -0.14 7.68 15.65
CA LEU A 230 0.40 7.56 17.02
C LEU A 230 -0.55 8.14 18.06
N SER A 231 -1.19 9.28 17.79
CA SER A 231 -2.19 9.86 18.71
C SER A 231 -3.42 8.95 18.84
N THR A 232 -3.91 8.41 17.72
CA THR A 232 -5.07 7.51 17.74
C THR A 232 -4.77 6.20 18.44
N VAL A 233 -3.60 5.59 18.19
CA VAL A 233 -3.16 4.39 18.90
C VAL A 233 -3.10 4.65 20.40
N TRP A 234 -2.50 5.77 20.80
CA TRP A 234 -2.42 6.11 22.22
C TRP A 234 -3.80 6.28 22.86
N GLU A 235 -4.69 7.01 22.21
CA GLU A 235 -6.06 7.22 22.68
C GLU A 235 -6.82 5.90 22.86
N VAL A 236 -6.76 5.01 21.87
CA VAL A 236 -7.48 3.74 21.90
C VAL A 236 -6.91 2.82 22.99
N VAL A 237 -5.59 2.75 23.12
CA VAL A 237 -4.90 1.92 24.14
C VAL A 237 -5.18 2.37 25.57
N HIS A 238 -5.44 3.67 25.80
CA HIS A 238 -5.58 4.22 27.16
C HIS A 238 -7.02 4.63 27.52
N ASN A 239 -7.95 4.70 26.56
CA ASN A 239 -9.34 5.11 26.82
C ASN A 239 -10.16 4.07 27.61
N ASP A 240 -9.77 2.80 27.61
CA ASP A 240 -10.43 1.78 28.46
C ASP A 240 -10.09 1.92 29.95
N ILE A 241 -9.02 2.66 30.29
CA ILE A 241 -8.65 2.93 31.69
C ILE A 241 -9.60 3.94 32.35
N SER A 242 -10.29 4.77 31.56
CA SER A 242 -11.25 5.78 32.06
C SER A 242 -12.69 5.26 32.19
N ARG A 243 -12.97 4.00 31.80
CA ARG A 243 -14.29 3.36 31.86
C ARG A 243 -14.39 2.20 32.87
N ALA A 244 -13.30 1.87 33.60
CA ALA A 244 -13.24 0.97 34.71
C ALA A 244 -13.09 1.73 36.02
#